data_a364d154479f81cbd2f00737e718a83c
#
_entry.id   a364d154479f81cbd2f00737e718a83c
#
_cell.length_a   1.000
_cell.length_b   1.000
_cell.length_c   1.000
_cell.angle_alpha   90.00
_cell.angle_beta   90.00
_cell.angle_gamma   90.00
#
_symmetry.space_group_name_H-M   'P 1'
#
loop_
_entity.id
_entity.type
_entity.pdbx_description
1 polymer ?
#
loop_
_entity_poly.entity_id
_entity_poly.type
_entity_poly.pdbx_seq_one_letter_code
_entity_poly.pdbx_strand_id
1 'polypeptide(L)'
;MSINYSKVESYRLYLNYDNDKQVYILPVLPEELQITFKGETSSATVDKFGEVLHKGKRDAAVIKFESFFPAKYDKFVCSCPEGKFKGPAAWHKWLKKLEEADKPAHLVLTKSPLSVNIYVDVTSYQPKEVGGDPGTIYFTLEMKEHREPVIRTIKKASSKKKTSKSPKKKRTSNKESKNKFKVTASALNLRTGPNARIIAVMPRGTVLTSDGKKNGNWYHVLYKKKWGYAYKSYLKKV
;
A
#
# COMPACT_ATOMS: atom_id res chain seq x y z
N MET A 1 3.49 -16.49 17.55
CA MET A 1 2.22 -17.17 17.15
C MET A 1 1.28 -16.09 16.67
N SER A 2 0.82 -16.16 15.43
CA SER A 2 -0.21 -15.26 14.94
C SER A 2 -1.57 -15.65 15.53
N ILE A 3 -2.33 -14.69 16.00
CA ILE A 3 -3.68 -14.93 16.53
C ILE A 3 -4.63 -15.15 15.36
N ASN A 4 -5.41 -16.23 15.41
CA ASN A 4 -6.50 -16.43 14.48
C ASN A 4 -7.76 -15.73 15.02
N TYR A 5 -7.96 -14.47 14.62
CA TYR A 5 -9.05 -13.63 15.10
C TYR A 5 -10.44 -14.16 14.76
N SER A 6 -10.60 -14.97 13.72
CA SER A 6 -11.89 -15.55 13.34
C SER A 6 -12.39 -16.61 14.35
N LYS A 7 -11.48 -17.17 15.16
CA LYS A 7 -11.80 -18.16 16.19
C LYS A 7 -12.02 -17.55 17.59
N VAL A 8 -11.88 -16.23 17.71
CA VAL A 8 -12.13 -15.55 19.00
C VAL A 8 -13.63 -15.38 19.18
N GLU A 9 -14.19 -16.02 20.20
CA GLU A 9 -15.65 -16.03 20.46
C GLU A 9 -16.13 -14.80 21.25
N SER A 10 -15.25 -14.02 21.82
CA SER A 10 -15.60 -12.83 22.62
C SER A 10 -15.40 -11.53 21.84
N TYR A 11 -16.22 -10.54 22.18
CA TYR A 11 -16.04 -9.17 21.67
C TYR A 11 -14.81 -8.55 22.34
N ARG A 12 -13.78 -8.26 21.57
CA ARG A 12 -12.51 -7.68 22.02
C ARG A 12 -11.92 -6.76 21.00
N LEU A 13 -11.25 -5.72 21.47
CA LEU A 13 -10.48 -4.80 20.65
C LEU A 13 -8.98 -5.08 20.84
N TYR A 14 -8.32 -5.38 19.73
CA TYR A 14 -6.88 -5.62 19.66
C TYR A 14 -6.21 -4.44 18.97
N LEU A 15 -5.11 -3.99 19.52
CA LEU A 15 -4.22 -3.03 18.89
C LEU A 15 -2.82 -3.65 18.86
N ASN A 16 -2.39 -4.10 17.69
CA ASN A 16 -1.16 -4.85 17.52
C ASN A 16 -0.12 -4.05 16.75
N TYR A 17 1.13 -4.47 16.84
CA TYR A 17 2.24 -3.81 16.17
C TYR A 17 3.25 -4.83 15.63
N ASP A 18 4.07 -4.41 14.64
CA ASP A 18 5.14 -5.21 14.01
C ASP A 18 4.64 -6.57 13.50
N ASN A 19 3.63 -6.54 12.61
CA ASN A 19 3.00 -7.72 12.01
C ASN A 19 2.47 -8.71 13.08
N ASP A 20 1.73 -8.17 14.05
CA ASP A 20 1.08 -8.92 15.13
C ASP A 20 2.06 -9.65 16.10
N LYS A 21 3.34 -9.30 16.10
CA LYS A 21 4.29 -9.82 17.09
C LYS A 21 4.02 -9.27 18.49
N GLN A 22 3.58 -8.04 18.56
CA GLN A 22 3.20 -7.37 19.80
C GLN A 22 1.68 -7.22 19.81
N VAL A 23 1.02 -7.98 20.69
CA VAL A 23 -0.43 -8.03 20.78
C VAL A 23 -0.89 -7.38 22.07
N TYR A 24 -1.75 -6.37 21.92
CA TYR A 24 -2.36 -5.65 23.04
C TYR A 24 -3.87 -5.77 22.93
N ILE A 25 -4.49 -6.25 24.00
CA ILE A 25 -5.95 -6.34 24.14
C ILE A 25 -6.39 -5.16 24.98
N LEU A 26 -7.27 -4.32 24.47
CA LEU A 26 -7.79 -3.18 25.20
C LEU A 26 -8.49 -3.67 26.48
N PRO A 27 -8.08 -3.22 27.68
CA PRO A 27 -8.63 -3.74 28.92
C PRO A 27 -10.10 -3.38 29.09
N VAL A 28 -10.49 -2.16 28.80
CA VAL A 28 -11.88 -1.71 28.83
C VAL A 28 -12.31 -1.31 27.44
N LEU A 29 -13.41 -1.89 27.01
CA LEU A 29 -13.97 -1.55 25.69
C LEU A 29 -14.57 -0.13 25.74
N PRO A 30 -14.47 0.62 24.64
CA PRO A 30 -15.11 1.91 24.55
C PRO A 30 -16.64 1.75 24.62
N GLU A 31 -17.31 2.72 25.21
CA GLU A 31 -18.77 2.79 25.20
C GLU A 31 -19.28 3.01 23.77
N GLU A 32 -18.60 3.83 23.00
CA GLU A 32 -18.88 4.11 21.59
C GLU A 32 -17.61 4.01 20.77
N LEU A 33 -17.68 3.30 19.64
CA LEU A 33 -16.63 3.23 18.62
C LEU A 33 -17.15 3.85 17.33
N GLN A 34 -16.73 5.06 17.05
CA GLN A 34 -17.13 5.78 15.84
C GLN A 34 -16.10 5.53 14.71
N ILE A 35 -16.60 5.10 13.55
CA ILE A 35 -15.82 5.00 12.32
C ILE A 35 -16.43 5.91 11.26
N THR A 36 -15.68 6.90 10.84
CA THR A 36 -16.12 7.85 9.83
C THR A 36 -15.52 7.51 8.48
N PHE A 37 -16.38 7.23 7.49
CA PHE A 37 -16.02 7.06 6.09
C PHE A 37 -16.46 8.28 5.31
N LYS A 38 -15.53 9.04 4.76
CA LYS A 38 -15.81 10.21 3.94
C LYS A 38 -15.47 9.91 2.48
N GLY A 39 -16.44 10.13 1.59
CA GLY A 39 -16.23 10.06 0.14
C GLY A 39 -15.94 11.44 -0.43
N GLU A 40 -15.02 11.52 -1.37
CA GLU A 40 -14.79 12.74 -2.14
C GLU A 40 -15.76 12.76 -3.31
N THR A 41 -16.54 13.83 -3.40
CA THR A 41 -17.45 14.09 -4.53
C THR A 41 -17.23 15.52 -5.01
N SER A 42 -17.04 15.70 -6.30
CA SER A 42 -17.01 17.00 -6.95
C SER A 42 -18.12 17.06 -7.99
N SER A 43 -18.76 18.22 -8.11
CA SER A 43 -19.74 18.46 -9.17
C SER A 43 -19.24 19.51 -10.15
N ALA A 44 -19.62 19.36 -11.40
CA ALA A 44 -19.38 20.33 -12.45
C ALA A 44 -20.67 20.53 -13.25
N THR A 45 -21.08 21.78 -13.47
CA THR A 45 -22.20 22.10 -14.31
C THR A 45 -21.72 22.15 -15.75
N VAL A 46 -22.35 21.35 -16.62
CA VAL A 46 -22.07 21.32 -18.07
C VAL A 46 -23.24 21.95 -18.80
N ASP A 47 -22.94 22.94 -19.63
CA ASP A 47 -23.96 23.59 -20.45
C ASP A 47 -24.79 22.58 -21.25
N LYS A 48 -26.12 22.70 -21.18
CA LYS A 48 -27.13 21.82 -21.80
C LYS A 48 -27.24 20.41 -21.21
N PHE A 49 -26.41 20.03 -20.23
CA PHE A 49 -26.45 18.71 -19.59
C PHE A 49 -26.84 18.78 -18.10
N GLY A 50 -26.67 19.96 -17.49
CA GLY A 50 -26.89 20.17 -16.05
C GLY A 50 -25.70 19.78 -15.21
N GLU A 51 -25.96 19.46 -13.96
CA GLU A 51 -24.91 19.08 -12.97
C GLU A 51 -24.46 17.65 -13.19
N VAL A 52 -23.16 17.44 -13.34
CA VAL A 52 -22.51 16.13 -13.42
C VAL A 52 -21.72 15.91 -12.15
N LEU A 53 -22.05 14.85 -11.39
CA LEU A 53 -21.37 14.46 -10.18
C LEU A 53 -20.19 13.55 -10.51
N HIS A 54 -18.99 13.96 -10.14
CA HIS A 54 -17.79 13.13 -10.20
C HIS A 54 -17.49 12.57 -8.80
N LYS A 55 -17.53 11.23 -8.66
CA LYS A 55 -17.20 10.55 -7.42
C LYS A 55 -15.71 10.19 -7.41
N GLY A 56 -14.96 10.84 -6.55
CA GLY A 56 -13.56 10.54 -6.25
C GLY A 56 -13.40 9.25 -5.45
N LYS A 57 -12.19 8.99 -5.02
CA LYS A 57 -11.92 7.91 -4.06
C LYS A 57 -12.29 8.37 -2.66
N ARG A 58 -12.75 7.44 -1.81
CA ARG A 58 -12.98 7.77 -0.41
C ARG A 58 -11.69 8.15 0.31
N ASP A 59 -11.77 9.04 1.26
CA ASP A 59 -10.68 9.34 2.21
C ASP A 59 -10.36 8.12 3.09
N ALA A 60 -9.22 8.15 3.74
CA ALA A 60 -8.89 7.17 4.77
C ALA A 60 -9.91 7.27 5.90
N ALA A 61 -10.39 6.13 6.39
CA ALA A 61 -11.34 6.11 7.50
C ALA A 61 -10.71 6.70 8.76
N VAL A 62 -11.50 7.46 9.51
CA VAL A 62 -11.12 7.98 10.83
C VAL A 62 -11.87 7.18 11.89
N ILE A 63 -11.12 6.65 12.85
CA ILE A 63 -11.63 5.91 13.99
C ILE A 63 -11.39 6.73 15.25
N LYS A 64 -12.45 6.99 16.00
CA LYS A 64 -12.37 7.75 17.25
C LYS A 64 -13.14 7.03 18.34
N PHE A 65 -12.57 6.96 19.53
CA PHE A 65 -13.24 6.46 20.72
C PHE A 65 -12.60 6.98 22.01
N GLU A 66 -13.36 6.85 23.09
CA GLU A 66 -12.93 7.16 24.44
C GLU A 66 -12.99 5.89 25.28
N SER A 67 -12.03 5.72 26.18
CA SER A 67 -12.01 4.63 27.14
C SER A 67 -11.09 4.97 28.30
N PHE A 68 -10.80 3.99 29.15
CA PHE A 68 -9.88 4.18 30.27
C PHE A 68 -9.07 2.91 30.53
N PHE A 69 -7.93 3.08 31.18
CA PHE A 69 -7.09 2.02 31.69
C PHE A 69 -7.23 1.99 33.20
N PRO A 70 -7.93 0.99 33.78
CA PRO A 70 -8.16 0.93 35.21
C PRO A 70 -6.86 0.69 35.99
N ALA A 71 -6.73 1.28 37.17
CA ALA A 71 -5.57 1.14 38.02
C ALA A 71 -5.27 -0.33 38.37
N LYS A 72 -6.32 -1.14 38.54
CA LYS A 72 -6.25 -2.57 38.86
C LYS A 72 -7.16 -3.38 37.94
N TYR A 73 -6.81 -4.67 37.78
CA TYR A 73 -7.67 -5.60 37.06
C TYR A 73 -9.00 -5.82 37.78
N ASP A 74 -10.08 -5.73 37.05
CA ASP A 74 -11.41 -6.11 37.49
C ASP A 74 -12.08 -6.97 36.41
N LYS A 75 -12.47 -8.19 36.76
CA LYS A 75 -13.09 -9.15 35.84
C LYS A 75 -14.44 -8.71 35.27
N PHE A 76 -15.12 -7.79 35.93
CA PHE A 76 -16.42 -7.26 35.50
C PHE A 76 -16.30 -6.06 34.57
N VAL A 77 -15.16 -5.38 34.60
CA VAL A 77 -14.88 -4.18 33.81
C VAL A 77 -13.93 -4.52 32.65
N CYS A 78 -12.94 -5.40 32.88
CA CYS A 78 -11.93 -5.72 31.89
C CYS A 78 -12.40 -6.78 30.89
N SER A 79 -12.31 -6.48 29.62
CA SER A 79 -12.59 -7.40 28.50
C SER A 79 -11.46 -8.41 28.25
N CYS A 80 -10.25 -8.12 28.73
CA CYS A 80 -9.09 -8.98 28.59
C CYS A 80 -9.01 -10.00 29.74
N PRO A 81 -8.41 -11.21 29.51
CA PRO A 81 -8.09 -12.12 30.63
C PRO A 81 -7.07 -11.50 31.57
N GLU A 82 -7.14 -11.84 32.87
CA GLU A 82 -6.23 -11.34 33.90
C GLU A 82 -4.74 -11.45 33.54
N GLY A 83 -4.30 -12.61 33.06
CA GLY A 83 -2.92 -12.83 32.61
C GLY A 83 -2.48 -12.05 31.36
N LYS A 84 -3.40 -11.31 30.72
CA LYS A 84 -3.13 -10.40 29.59
C LYS A 84 -3.35 -8.94 29.95
N PHE A 85 -3.80 -8.67 31.16
CA PHE A 85 -3.98 -7.30 31.63
C PHE A 85 -2.64 -6.58 31.72
N LYS A 86 -2.61 -5.37 31.21
CA LYS A 86 -1.48 -4.46 31.33
C LYS A 86 -1.95 -3.20 32.02
N GLY A 87 -1.21 -2.77 33.05
CA GLY A 87 -1.55 -1.59 33.81
C GLY A 87 -1.50 -0.29 32.98
N PRO A 88 -2.08 0.80 33.53
CA PRO A 88 -2.19 2.09 32.85
C PRO A 88 -0.87 2.63 32.31
N ALA A 89 0.20 2.56 33.09
CA ALA A 89 1.53 3.03 32.69
C ALA A 89 2.09 2.29 31.47
N ALA A 90 1.84 0.98 31.36
CA ALA A 90 2.27 0.17 30.20
C ALA A 90 1.49 0.56 28.95
N TRP A 91 0.19 0.81 29.07
CA TRP A 91 -0.65 1.28 27.97
C TRP A 91 -0.30 2.70 27.55
N HIS A 92 -0.08 3.61 28.48
CA HIS A 92 0.35 4.98 28.18
C HIS A 92 1.65 4.97 27.37
N LYS A 93 2.66 4.23 27.84
CA LYS A 93 3.94 4.08 27.14
C LYS A 93 3.75 3.47 25.75
N TRP A 94 2.86 2.49 25.63
CA TRP A 94 2.58 1.80 24.38
C TRP A 94 1.92 2.72 23.35
N LEU A 95 0.85 3.44 23.72
CA LEU A 95 0.15 4.35 22.82
C LEU A 95 1.04 5.51 22.37
N LYS A 96 1.84 6.07 23.29
CA LYS A 96 2.82 7.10 22.96
C LYS A 96 3.85 6.57 21.93
N LYS A 97 4.34 5.34 22.10
CA LYS A 97 5.22 4.69 21.13
C LYS A 97 4.54 4.49 19.78
N LEU A 98 3.26 4.16 19.73
CA LEU A 98 2.52 3.98 18.47
C LEU A 98 2.29 5.30 17.73
N GLU A 99 2.11 6.42 18.46
CA GLU A 99 1.99 7.74 17.87
C GLU A 99 3.28 8.18 17.16
N GLU A 100 4.44 7.83 17.74
CA GLU A 100 5.77 8.16 17.19
C GLU A 100 6.26 7.12 16.16
N ALA A 101 5.51 6.05 15.90
CA ALA A 101 5.99 4.92 15.12
C ALA A 101 5.86 5.14 13.60
N ASP A 102 6.90 4.76 12.85
CA ASP A 102 6.89 4.81 11.37
C ASP A 102 6.00 3.72 10.73
N LYS A 103 5.64 2.68 11.48
CA LYS A 103 4.84 1.56 10.97
C LYS A 103 3.43 1.63 11.53
N PRO A 104 2.42 1.27 10.72
CA PRO A 104 1.04 1.26 11.18
C PRO A 104 0.81 0.19 12.24
N ALA A 105 -0.12 0.47 13.14
CA ALA A 105 -0.69 -0.51 14.05
C ALA A 105 -1.80 -1.30 13.36
N HIS A 106 -2.06 -2.52 13.81
CA HIS A 106 -3.14 -3.36 13.30
C HIS A 106 -4.30 -3.37 14.29
N LEU A 107 -5.39 -2.73 13.92
CA LEU A 107 -6.62 -2.64 14.71
C LEU A 107 -7.58 -3.76 14.30
N VAL A 108 -7.93 -4.60 15.26
CA VAL A 108 -8.88 -5.71 15.05
C VAL A 108 -9.97 -5.70 16.12
N LEU A 109 -11.22 -5.70 15.68
CA LEU A 109 -12.39 -5.84 16.54
C LEU A 109 -13.08 -7.16 16.25
N THR A 110 -13.07 -8.07 17.21
CA THR A 110 -13.65 -9.41 17.06
C THR A 110 -15.14 -9.43 17.41
N LYS A 111 -15.91 -10.30 16.76
CA LYS A 111 -17.37 -10.48 16.98
C LYS A 111 -18.21 -9.20 16.82
N SER A 112 -17.71 -8.23 16.08
CA SER A 112 -18.43 -7.01 15.76
C SER A 112 -19.02 -7.06 14.34
N PRO A 113 -20.26 -6.60 14.14
CA PRO A 113 -20.84 -6.44 12.80
C PRO A 113 -20.08 -5.39 11.95
N LEU A 114 -19.32 -4.49 12.58
CA LEU A 114 -18.49 -3.50 11.88
C LEU A 114 -17.31 -4.13 11.14
N SER A 115 -16.95 -5.39 11.45
CA SER A 115 -15.86 -6.14 10.79
C SER A 115 -14.55 -5.35 10.68
N VAL A 116 -14.12 -4.71 11.78
CA VAL A 116 -12.90 -3.92 11.83
C VAL A 116 -11.68 -4.84 11.83
N ASN A 117 -10.90 -4.77 10.76
CA ASN A 117 -9.61 -5.45 10.61
C ASN A 117 -8.78 -4.64 9.63
N ILE A 118 -8.11 -3.59 10.13
CA ILE A 118 -7.44 -2.58 9.33
C ILE A 118 -6.13 -2.12 9.96
N TYR A 119 -5.20 -1.69 9.13
CA TYR A 119 -4.01 -1.00 9.58
C TYR A 119 -4.33 0.48 9.80
N VAL A 120 -3.84 1.03 10.91
CA VAL A 120 -4.12 2.40 11.35
C VAL A 120 -2.86 3.08 11.84
N ASP A 121 -2.81 4.39 11.66
CA ASP A 121 -1.84 5.27 12.28
C ASP A 121 -2.53 6.02 13.42
N VAL A 122 -1.89 6.09 14.58
CA VAL A 122 -2.40 6.87 15.72
C VAL A 122 -2.15 8.34 15.42
N THR A 123 -3.22 9.12 15.28
CA THR A 123 -3.13 10.55 14.94
C THR A 123 -3.28 11.47 16.14
N SER A 124 -3.95 11.00 17.19
CA SER A 124 -4.08 11.73 18.45
C SER A 124 -4.30 10.77 19.61
N TYR A 125 -3.54 10.94 20.66
CA TYR A 125 -3.71 10.27 21.93
C TYR A 125 -3.74 11.31 23.06
N GLN A 126 -4.86 11.44 23.72
CA GLN A 126 -5.10 12.45 24.77
C GLN A 126 -5.39 11.77 26.12
N PRO A 127 -4.37 11.46 26.91
CA PRO A 127 -4.55 10.90 28.25
C PRO A 127 -4.99 11.97 29.24
N LYS A 128 -5.82 11.56 30.19
CA LYS A 128 -6.33 12.41 31.28
C LYS A 128 -6.37 11.61 32.56
N GLU A 129 -5.89 12.17 33.66
CA GLU A 129 -6.11 11.65 35.01
C GLU A 129 -7.24 12.44 35.73
N VAL A 130 -7.98 11.75 36.56
CA VAL A 130 -9.09 12.35 37.32
C VAL A 130 -8.78 12.20 38.81
N GLY A 131 -8.81 13.30 39.54
CA GLY A 131 -8.42 13.34 40.97
C GLY A 131 -9.27 12.46 41.90
N GLY A 132 -10.48 12.08 41.50
CA GLY A 132 -11.34 11.14 42.23
C GLY A 132 -11.04 9.66 42.00
N ASP A 133 -10.19 9.33 41.01
CA ASP A 133 -9.84 7.94 40.63
C ASP A 133 -8.33 7.84 40.35
N PRO A 134 -7.51 7.87 41.40
CA PRO A 134 -6.05 7.90 41.26
C PRO A 134 -5.52 6.58 40.67
N GLY A 135 -4.65 6.72 39.66
CA GLY A 135 -4.00 5.62 39.00
C GLY A 135 -4.75 5.04 37.81
N THR A 136 -5.96 5.50 37.53
CA THR A 136 -6.70 5.24 36.29
C THR A 136 -6.39 6.31 35.26
N ILE A 137 -6.12 5.92 34.01
CA ILE A 137 -5.89 6.85 32.89
C ILE A 137 -7.09 6.79 31.95
N TYR A 138 -7.84 7.87 31.88
CA TYR A 138 -8.87 8.09 30.88
C TYR A 138 -8.21 8.63 29.61
N PHE A 139 -8.71 8.28 28.44
CA PHE A 139 -8.12 8.75 27.20
C PHE A 139 -9.12 8.87 26.07
N THR A 140 -8.83 9.78 25.16
CA THR A 140 -9.43 9.86 23.83
C THR A 140 -8.37 9.43 22.81
N LEU A 141 -8.72 8.50 21.95
CA LEU A 141 -7.85 7.99 20.89
C LEU A 141 -8.47 8.25 19.52
N GLU A 142 -7.68 8.87 18.65
CA GLU A 142 -8.04 9.04 17.25
C GLU A 142 -6.99 8.37 16.37
N MET A 143 -7.46 7.58 15.41
CA MET A 143 -6.64 6.83 14.49
C MET A 143 -7.16 7.04 13.07
N LYS A 144 -6.26 6.97 12.10
CA LYS A 144 -6.59 7.06 10.69
C LYS A 144 -6.16 5.79 9.96
N GLU A 145 -7.01 5.30 9.04
CA GLU A 145 -6.69 4.15 8.20
C GLU A 145 -5.39 4.37 7.46
N HIS A 146 -4.43 3.48 7.66
CA HIS A 146 -3.18 3.50 6.91
C HIS A 146 -3.39 3.02 5.48
N ARG A 147 -2.93 3.79 4.52
CA ARG A 147 -3.00 3.45 3.10
C ARG A 147 -1.65 3.63 2.45
N GLU A 148 -1.10 2.56 1.93
CA GLU A 148 0.10 2.66 1.12
C GLU A 148 -0.20 3.39 -0.21
N PRO A 149 0.61 4.40 -0.59
CA PRO A 149 0.46 5.06 -1.86
C PRO A 149 0.76 4.08 -3.00
N VAL A 150 -0.28 3.66 -3.73
CA VAL A 150 -0.10 2.88 -4.95
C VAL A 150 0.36 3.83 -6.06
N ILE A 151 1.66 3.90 -6.30
CA ILE A 151 2.22 4.62 -7.44
C ILE A 151 1.81 3.84 -8.71
N ARG A 152 0.69 4.21 -9.29
CA ARG A 152 0.33 3.73 -10.63
C ARG A 152 1.19 4.49 -11.62
N THR A 153 2.19 3.86 -12.20
CA THR A 153 2.85 4.37 -13.39
C THR A 153 1.80 4.47 -14.49
N ILE A 154 1.38 5.69 -14.80
CA ILE A 154 0.50 5.95 -15.95
C ILE A 154 1.31 5.58 -17.17
N LYS A 155 1.05 4.41 -17.74
CA LYS A 155 1.49 4.13 -19.11
C LYS A 155 0.80 5.19 -19.96
N LYS A 156 1.53 6.17 -20.48
CA LYS A 156 1.03 7.14 -21.45
C LYS A 156 0.32 6.33 -22.54
N ALA A 157 -1.01 6.39 -22.54
CA ALA A 157 -1.79 5.86 -23.63
C ALA A 157 -1.35 6.63 -24.87
N SER A 158 -0.72 5.95 -25.82
CA SER A 158 -0.46 6.52 -27.12
C SER A 158 -1.81 6.90 -27.73
N SER A 159 -2.06 8.19 -27.87
CA SER A 159 -3.24 8.71 -28.53
C SER A 159 -3.31 8.15 -29.95
N LYS A 160 -4.14 7.14 -30.15
CA LYS A 160 -4.55 6.73 -31.50
C LYS A 160 -5.42 7.86 -32.06
N LYS A 161 -4.81 8.73 -32.83
CA LYS A 161 -5.48 9.68 -33.70
C LYS A 161 -6.34 8.86 -34.66
N LYS A 162 -7.65 8.92 -34.50
CA LYS A 162 -8.59 8.38 -35.49
C LYS A 162 -8.50 9.24 -36.75
N THR A 163 -7.81 8.74 -37.75
CA THR A 163 -7.94 9.22 -39.12
C THR A 163 -8.80 8.23 -39.89
N SER A 164 -9.76 8.82 -40.61
CA SER A 164 -10.79 8.25 -41.43
C SER A 164 -10.31 7.19 -42.46
N LYS A 165 -11.24 6.28 -42.76
CA LYS A 165 -11.13 5.17 -43.72
C LYS A 165 -10.79 5.65 -45.12
N SER A 166 -9.88 4.94 -45.78
CA SER A 166 -9.87 4.72 -47.23
C SER A 166 -9.05 3.44 -47.58
N PRO A 167 -9.19 2.83 -48.78
CA PRO A 167 -9.45 1.40 -48.86
C PRO A 167 -8.22 0.49 -49.06
N LYS A 168 -8.44 -0.80 -48.83
CA LYS A 168 -7.57 -1.95 -48.96
C LYS A 168 -6.58 -1.87 -50.15
N LYS A 169 -5.28 -2.02 -49.80
CA LYS A 169 -4.31 -2.63 -50.70
C LYS A 169 -3.56 -3.74 -49.97
N LYS A 170 -3.70 -4.95 -50.49
CA LYS A 170 -3.05 -6.17 -50.10
C LYS A 170 -1.52 -5.96 -50.13
N ARG A 171 -0.82 -6.18 -48.98
CA ARG A 171 0.65 -6.22 -48.96
C ARG A 171 1.16 -7.50 -48.31
N THR A 172 1.82 -8.25 -49.12
CA THR A 172 2.74 -9.35 -48.90
C THR A 172 3.55 -9.26 -47.60
N SER A 173 3.65 -10.42 -46.97
CA SER A 173 4.52 -10.72 -45.82
C SER A 173 5.98 -10.38 -46.10
N ASN A 174 6.50 -9.31 -45.50
CA ASN A 174 7.95 -9.12 -45.42
C ASN A 174 8.50 -9.85 -44.19
N LYS A 175 9.31 -10.85 -44.48
CA LYS A 175 10.18 -11.58 -43.58
C LYS A 175 11.05 -10.57 -42.82
N GLU A 176 10.80 -10.35 -41.50
CA GLU A 176 11.61 -9.47 -40.65
C GLU A 176 13.04 -10.01 -40.60
N SER A 177 13.99 -9.24 -41.14
CA SER A 177 15.43 -9.55 -41.06
C SER A 177 15.87 -9.42 -39.62
N LYS A 178 16.12 -10.55 -38.95
CA LYS A 178 16.67 -10.57 -37.59
C LYS A 178 18.10 -10.02 -37.62
N ASN A 179 18.28 -8.76 -37.17
CA ASN A 179 19.60 -8.16 -37.05
C ASN A 179 20.36 -8.79 -35.88
N LYS A 180 21.59 -9.19 -36.09
CA LYS A 180 22.50 -9.67 -35.05
C LYS A 180 23.44 -8.55 -34.62
N PHE A 181 23.72 -8.47 -33.34
CA PHE A 181 24.64 -7.49 -32.73
C PHE A 181 25.64 -8.21 -31.83
N LYS A 182 26.88 -7.75 -31.81
CA LYS A 182 27.93 -8.22 -30.90
C LYS A 182 28.23 -7.14 -29.87
N VAL A 183 28.33 -7.54 -28.62
CA VAL A 183 28.67 -6.64 -27.50
C VAL A 183 30.14 -6.26 -27.56
N THR A 184 30.47 -4.97 -27.57
CA THR A 184 31.83 -4.44 -27.66
C THR A 184 32.38 -4.01 -26.30
N ALA A 185 31.51 -3.62 -25.34
CA ALA A 185 31.91 -3.28 -24.00
C ALA A 185 32.33 -4.51 -23.17
N SER A 186 33.18 -4.35 -22.17
CA SER A 186 33.57 -5.44 -21.25
C SER A 186 32.36 -6.05 -20.54
N ALA A 187 31.40 -5.22 -20.15
CA ALA A 187 30.11 -5.61 -19.60
C ALA A 187 29.03 -4.63 -20.07
N LEU A 188 27.92 -5.13 -20.62
CA LEU A 188 26.79 -4.33 -21.07
C LEU A 188 25.52 -4.74 -20.34
N ASN A 189 24.83 -3.77 -19.77
CA ASN A 189 23.57 -4.01 -19.05
C ASN A 189 22.41 -4.19 -20.03
N LEU A 190 21.67 -5.29 -19.87
CA LEU A 190 20.33 -5.47 -20.44
C LEU A 190 19.31 -4.90 -19.47
N ARG A 191 18.42 -4.04 -19.95
CA ARG A 191 17.46 -3.32 -19.11
C ARG A 191 16.01 -3.57 -19.56
N THR A 192 15.05 -3.39 -18.68
CA THR A 192 13.62 -3.49 -19.02
C THR A 192 13.16 -2.36 -19.96
N GLY A 193 13.89 -1.26 -20.04
CA GLY A 193 13.64 -0.09 -20.88
C GLY A 193 14.83 0.88 -20.86
N PRO A 194 14.82 1.95 -21.65
CA PRO A 194 15.81 3.02 -21.57
C PRO A 194 15.96 3.55 -20.14
N ASN A 195 17.18 3.51 -19.60
CA ASN A 195 17.51 3.92 -18.23
C ASN A 195 16.72 3.24 -17.08
N ALA A 196 16.02 2.13 -17.40
CA ALA A 196 15.24 1.35 -16.44
C ALA A 196 16.08 0.28 -15.73
N ARG A 197 15.41 -0.56 -14.94
CA ARG A 197 16.01 -1.64 -14.13
C ARG A 197 16.87 -2.58 -14.98
N ILE A 198 18.05 -2.95 -14.46
CA ILE A 198 18.92 -3.97 -15.06
C ILE A 198 18.32 -5.37 -14.80
N ILE A 199 18.20 -6.18 -15.85
CA ILE A 199 17.69 -7.54 -15.78
C ILE A 199 18.75 -8.61 -16.08
N ALA A 200 19.84 -8.22 -16.73
CA ALA A 200 21.01 -9.07 -16.95
C ALA A 200 22.24 -8.23 -17.31
N VAL A 201 23.42 -8.82 -17.15
CA VAL A 201 24.70 -8.27 -17.62
C VAL A 201 25.25 -9.18 -18.72
N MET A 202 25.65 -8.59 -19.82
CA MET A 202 26.13 -9.28 -21.02
C MET A 202 27.63 -9.03 -21.16
N PRO A 203 28.48 -10.07 -21.17
CA PRO A 203 29.93 -9.92 -21.34
C PRO A 203 30.30 -9.55 -22.78
N ARG A 204 31.52 -9.01 -22.97
CA ARG A 204 32.08 -8.70 -24.28
C ARG A 204 32.06 -9.91 -25.21
N GLY A 205 31.76 -9.68 -26.46
CA GLY A 205 31.73 -10.73 -27.46
C GLY A 205 30.39 -11.45 -27.58
N THR A 206 29.46 -11.26 -26.66
CA THR A 206 28.12 -11.86 -26.72
C THR A 206 27.38 -11.45 -27.99
N VAL A 207 26.86 -12.43 -28.73
CA VAL A 207 26.02 -12.18 -29.91
C VAL A 207 24.56 -12.18 -29.51
N LEU A 208 23.84 -11.10 -29.85
CA LEU A 208 22.45 -10.85 -29.52
C LEU A 208 21.61 -10.81 -30.79
N THR A 209 20.38 -11.28 -30.71
CA THR A 209 19.41 -11.15 -31.78
C THR A 209 18.45 -10.00 -31.45
N SER A 210 18.22 -9.09 -32.39
CA SER A 210 17.28 -8.00 -32.28
C SER A 210 16.05 -8.27 -33.14
N ASP A 211 14.86 -7.88 -32.62
CA ASP A 211 13.61 -7.86 -33.38
C ASP A 211 13.44 -6.57 -34.23
N GLY A 212 14.49 -5.75 -34.32
CA GLY A 212 14.47 -4.50 -35.08
C GLY A 212 13.85 -3.30 -34.33
N LYS A 213 13.21 -3.51 -33.17
CA LYS A 213 12.63 -2.42 -32.38
C LYS A 213 13.71 -1.56 -31.73
N LYS A 214 13.48 -0.25 -31.75
CA LYS A 214 14.38 0.76 -31.19
C LYS A 214 13.59 1.73 -30.32
N ASN A 215 14.23 2.21 -29.27
CA ASN A 215 13.73 3.32 -28.48
C ASN A 215 14.89 4.32 -28.27
N GLY A 216 14.94 5.34 -29.14
CA GLY A 216 16.07 6.26 -29.23
C GLY A 216 17.38 5.51 -29.52
N ASN A 217 18.37 5.68 -28.63
CA ASN A 217 19.67 5.02 -28.72
C ASN A 217 19.70 3.60 -28.12
N TRP A 218 18.56 2.97 -27.89
CA TRP A 218 18.45 1.65 -27.31
C TRP A 218 17.88 0.65 -28.32
N TYR A 219 18.55 -0.48 -28.50
CA TYR A 219 18.06 -1.60 -29.31
C TYR A 219 17.37 -2.63 -28.44
N HIS A 220 16.24 -3.15 -28.90
CA HIS A 220 15.56 -4.26 -28.27
C HIS A 220 16.21 -5.57 -28.70
N VAL A 221 16.78 -6.31 -27.75
CA VAL A 221 17.62 -7.49 -28.01
C VAL A 221 17.27 -8.65 -27.10
N LEU A 222 17.52 -9.85 -27.55
CA LEU A 222 17.31 -11.11 -26.83
C LEU A 222 18.64 -11.63 -26.27
N TYR A 223 18.71 -11.88 -25.00
CA TYR A 223 19.81 -12.53 -24.30
C TYR A 223 19.29 -13.57 -23.28
N LYS A 224 19.79 -14.85 -23.36
CA LYS A 224 19.40 -15.95 -22.48
C LYS A 224 17.89 -16.06 -22.27
N LYS A 225 17.11 -16.04 -23.34
CA LYS A 225 15.63 -16.09 -23.36
C LYS A 225 14.93 -14.88 -22.72
N LYS A 226 15.65 -13.81 -22.40
CA LYS A 226 15.08 -12.57 -21.87
C LYS A 226 15.20 -11.44 -22.89
N TRP A 227 14.09 -10.78 -23.18
CA TRP A 227 14.06 -9.58 -24.01
C TRP A 227 14.33 -8.34 -23.15
N GLY A 228 15.09 -7.39 -23.70
CA GLY A 228 15.36 -6.14 -23.03
C GLY A 228 16.05 -5.13 -23.94
N TYR A 229 16.42 -4.01 -23.39
CA TYR A 229 17.04 -2.91 -24.11
C TYR A 229 18.54 -2.81 -23.78
N ALA A 230 19.37 -2.66 -24.83
CA ALA A 230 20.80 -2.46 -24.73
C ALA A 230 21.20 -1.19 -25.49
N TYR A 231 22.18 -0.45 -24.96
CA TYR A 231 22.58 0.85 -25.51
C TYR A 231 23.42 0.69 -26.80
N LYS A 232 23.05 1.39 -27.85
CA LYS A 232 23.59 1.29 -29.22
C LYS A 232 25.09 1.40 -29.32
N SER A 233 25.72 2.34 -28.59
CA SER A 233 27.17 2.60 -28.67
C SER A 233 28.04 1.43 -28.28
N TYR A 234 27.49 0.44 -27.57
CA TYR A 234 28.19 -0.76 -27.14
C TYR A 234 27.81 -2.00 -27.96
N LEU A 235 27.18 -1.81 -29.12
CA LEU A 235 26.70 -2.87 -30.02
C LEU A 235 27.26 -2.65 -31.43
N LYS A 236 27.93 -3.66 -31.97
CA LYS A 236 28.38 -3.70 -33.37
C LYS A 236 27.50 -4.66 -34.14
N LYS A 237 26.99 -4.25 -35.28
CA LYS A 237 26.20 -5.12 -36.17
C LYS A 237 27.10 -6.22 -36.74
N VAL A 238 26.60 -7.45 -36.74
CA VAL A 238 27.29 -8.66 -37.28
C VAL A 238 26.47 -9.25 -38.41
#